data_1e05303a0b72efea1415df9c792e3758
#
_entry.id   1e05303a0b72efea1415df9c792e3758
#
_cell.length_a   1.000
_cell.length_b   1.000
_cell.length_c   1.000
_cell.angle_alpha   90.00
_cell.angle_beta   90.00
_cell.angle_gamma   90.00
#
_symmetry.space_group_name_H-M   'P 1'
#
loop_
_entity.id
_entity.type
_entity.pdbx_description
1 polymer ?
#
loop_
_entity_poly.entity_id
_entity_poly.type
_entity_poly.pdbx_seq_one_letter_code
_entity_poly.pdbx_strand_id
1 'polypeptide(L)'
;MSYAERYSVATSLLFFDVNGLKTVNDTLGHAAGDAVLVHVAETLRAHIRASDVVGRLGGDEYAVILTHADEAQAHIKADFLAGKICEMPARFEDQLIPVSAAVGVYTFGPGESPTDVLTRADKAMYDRKRAMKAAE
;
A
#
# COMPACT_ATOMS: atom_id res chain seq x y z
N MET A 1 -3.93 -0.04 -29.39
CA MET A 1 -3.75 -1.24 -28.55
C MET A 1 -2.82 -0.90 -27.39
N SER A 2 -3.25 -1.17 -26.15
CA SER A 2 -2.42 -0.94 -24.98
C SER A 2 -1.28 -1.96 -24.92
N TYR A 3 -0.27 -1.67 -24.09
CA TYR A 3 0.84 -2.59 -23.88
C TYR A 3 0.33 -3.94 -23.33
N ALA A 4 -0.59 -3.89 -22.36
CA ALA A 4 -1.14 -5.11 -21.75
C ALA A 4 -1.89 -5.98 -22.78
N GLU A 5 -2.68 -5.37 -23.65
CA GLU A 5 -3.37 -6.09 -24.72
C GLU A 5 -2.38 -6.76 -25.68
N ARG A 6 -1.38 -6.00 -26.08
CA ARG A 6 -0.44 -6.41 -27.10
C ARG A 6 0.44 -7.58 -26.66
N TYR A 7 0.85 -7.57 -25.39
CA TYR A 7 1.79 -8.55 -24.85
C TYR A 7 1.17 -9.45 -23.79
N SER A 8 -0.15 -9.35 -23.58
CA SER A 8 -0.85 -10.12 -22.55
C SER A 8 -0.23 -9.96 -21.16
N VAL A 9 0.21 -8.74 -20.86
CA VAL A 9 0.89 -8.43 -19.60
C VAL A 9 -0.11 -7.91 -18.58
N ALA A 10 -0.14 -8.53 -17.40
CA ALA A 10 -0.99 -8.09 -16.31
C ALA A 10 -0.37 -6.91 -15.58
N THR A 11 -1.21 -6.03 -15.06
CA THR A 11 -0.83 -4.91 -14.21
C THR A 11 -1.62 -5.03 -12.92
N SER A 12 -0.98 -4.75 -11.79
CA SER A 12 -1.66 -4.85 -10.50
C SER A 12 -1.52 -3.56 -9.73
N LEU A 13 -2.57 -3.25 -8.97
CA LEU A 13 -2.61 -2.12 -8.04
C LEU A 13 -2.61 -2.67 -6.63
N LEU A 14 -1.69 -2.18 -5.81
CA LEU A 14 -1.65 -2.43 -4.38
C LEU A 14 -2.14 -1.17 -3.68
N PHE A 15 -3.13 -1.31 -2.81
CA PHE A 15 -3.70 -0.18 -2.08
C PHE A 15 -3.40 -0.38 -0.60
N PHE A 16 -2.64 0.54 0.00
CA PHE A 16 -2.22 0.47 1.39
C PHE A 16 -2.97 1.49 2.23
N ASP A 17 -3.38 1.07 3.43
CA ASP A 17 -3.94 1.96 4.44
C ASP A 17 -3.14 1.79 5.72
N VAL A 18 -2.49 2.86 6.17
CA VAL A 18 -1.65 2.83 7.37
C VAL A 18 -2.51 2.67 8.61
N ASN A 19 -2.21 1.67 9.43
CA ASN A 19 -2.96 1.38 10.64
C ASN A 19 -2.59 2.36 11.76
N GLY A 20 -3.60 2.79 12.53
CA GLY A 20 -3.40 3.51 13.77
C GLY A 20 -2.83 4.92 13.66
N LEU A 21 -2.86 5.54 12.48
CA LEU A 21 -2.33 6.90 12.30
C LEU A 21 -3.04 7.92 13.21
N LYS A 22 -4.36 7.79 13.34
CA LYS A 22 -5.13 8.68 14.22
C LYS A 22 -4.64 8.58 15.66
N THR A 23 -4.40 7.37 16.15
CA THR A 23 -3.90 7.15 17.51
C THR A 23 -2.52 7.80 17.69
N VAL A 24 -1.64 7.66 16.71
CA VAL A 24 -0.32 8.31 16.76
C VAL A 24 -0.48 9.83 16.83
N ASN A 25 -1.31 10.40 15.97
CA ASN A 25 -1.55 11.84 15.96
C ASN A 25 -2.13 12.33 17.30
N ASP A 26 -3.09 11.61 17.84
CA ASP A 26 -3.75 11.98 19.08
C ASP A 26 -2.84 11.85 20.30
N THR A 27 -1.93 10.87 20.28
CA THR A 27 -1.06 10.55 21.42
C THR A 27 0.26 11.29 21.38
N LEU A 28 0.89 11.37 20.20
CA LEU A 28 2.25 11.89 20.02
C LEU A 28 2.31 13.16 19.18
N GLY A 29 1.18 13.58 18.60
CA GLY A 29 1.09 14.77 17.77
C GLY A 29 1.24 14.49 16.29
N HIS A 30 0.86 15.48 15.47
CA HIS A 30 0.86 15.34 14.01
C HIS A 30 2.26 15.18 13.42
N ALA A 31 3.29 15.74 14.08
CA ALA A 31 4.66 15.56 13.61
C ALA A 31 5.09 14.08 13.68
N ALA A 32 4.64 13.37 14.73
CA ALA A 32 4.89 11.94 14.85
C ALA A 32 4.14 11.14 13.78
N GLY A 33 2.90 11.52 13.48
CA GLY A 33 2.12 10.93 12.39
C GLY A 33 2.81 11.14 11.04
N ASP A 34 3.36 12.32 10.80
CA ASP A 34 4.12 12.62 9.60
C ASP A 34 5.36 11.72 9.48
N ALA A 35 6.05 11.47 10.60
CA ALA A 35 7.20 10.56 10.62
C ALA A 35 6.78 9.14 10.21
N VAL A 36 5.62 8.68 10.67
CA VAL A 36 5.08 7.38 10.26
C VAL A 36 4.80 7.35 8.76
N LEU A 37 4.18 8.39 8.23
CA LEU A 37 3.87 8.47 6.80
C LEU A 37 5.13 8.51 5.94
N VAL A 38 6.15 9.25 6.35
CA VAL A 38 7.45 9.30 5.66
C VAL A 38 8.09 7.91 5.67
N HIS A 39 8.04 7.22 6.80
CA HIS A 39 8.58 5.87 6.91
C HIS A 39 7.92 4.91 5.91
N VAL A 40 6.60 4.96 5.79
CA VAL A 40 5.87 4.12 4.84
C VAL A 40 6.28 4.46 3.40
N ALA A 41 6.31 5.74 3.06
CA ALA A 41 6.67 6.18 1.71
C ALA A 41 8.09 5.75 1.33
N GLU A 42 9.04 5.95 2.22
CA GLU A 42 10.45 5.57 1.99
C GLU A 42 10.59 4.06 1.85
N THR A 43 9.89 3.29 2.70
CA THR A 43 9.91 1.83 2.63
C THR A 43 9.37 1.33 1.30
N LEU A 44 8.23 1.87 0.86
CA LEU A 44 7.65 1.47 -0.43
C LEU A 44 8.60 1.80 -1.58
N ARG A 45 9.14 3.01 -1.61
CA ARG A 45 10.05 3.43 -2.69
C ARG A 45 11.32 2.60 -2.72
N ALA A 46 11.84 2.19 -1.57
CA ALA A 46 13.08 1.42 -1.49
C ALA A 46 12.93 -0.02 -2.01
N HIS A 47 11.70 -0.53 -2.10
CA HIS A 47 11.45 -1.94 -2.37
C HIS A 47 10.61 -2.19 -3.62
N ILE A 48 10.46 -1.18 -4.49
CA ILE A 48 9.78 -1.34 -5.78
C ILE A 48 10.79 -1.16 -6.91
N ARG A 49 10.42 -1.67 -8.10
CA ARG A 49 11.27 -1.54 -9.30
C ARG A 49 11.09 -0.15 -9.91
N ALA A 50 12.06 0.25 -10.75
CA ALA A 50 11.99 1.53 -11.45
C ALA A 50 10.74 1.66 -12.33
N SER A 51 10.21 0.54 -12.84
CA SER A 51 9.00 0.52 -13.66
C SER A 51 7.71 0.60 -12.84
N ASP A 52 7.80 0.45 -11.52
CA ASP A 52 6.66 0.54 -10.63
C ASP A 52 6.46 1.98 -10.18
N VAL A 53 5.23 2.32 -9.78
CA VAL A 53 4.89 3.68 -9.36
C VAL A 53 4.27 3.64 -7.98
N VAL A 54 4.72 4.53 -7.10
CA VAL A 54 4.12 4.71 -5.78
C VAL A 54 3.58 6.14 -5.68
N GLY A 55 2.40 6.27 -5.08
CA GLY A 55 1.78 7.57 -4.84
C GLY A 55 0.99 7.57 -3.55
N ARG A 56 0.85 8.73 -2.95
CA ARG A 56 -0.01 8.93 -1.79
C ARG A 56 -1.36 9.45 -2.27
N LEU A 57 -2.44 8.76 -1.89
CA LEU A 57 -3.79 9.09 -2.34
C LEU A 57 -4.55 9.97 -1.36
N GLY A 58 -4.32 9.78 -0.08
CA GLY A 58 -5.02 10.51 0.96
C GLY A 58 -4.17 10.57 2.22
N GLY A 59 -4.79 10.93 3.37
CA GLY A 59 -4.06 11.12 4.62
C GLY A 59 -3.19 9.93 5.00
N ASP A 60 -3.77 8.75 5.00
CA ASP A 60 -3.09 7.50 5.41
C ASP A 60 -3.09 6.44 4.31
N GLU A 61 -3.29 6.84 3.06
CA GLU A 61 -3.49 5.91 1.94
C GLU A 61 -2.38 6.05 0.90
N TYR A 62 -1.81 4.90 0.49
CA TYR A 62 -0.80 4.81 -0.56
C TYR A 62 -1.23 3.80 -1.61
N ALA A 63 -0.85 4.05 -2.85
CA ALA A 63 -1.05 3.12 -3.95
C ALA A 63 0.29 2.79 -4.59
N VAL A 64 0.46 1.52 -4.98
CA VAL A 64 1.61 1.05 -5.75
C VAL A 64 1.07 0.37 -7.00
N ILE A 65 1.55 0.81 -8.16
CA ILE A 65 1.21 0.17 -9.43
C ILE A 65 2.39 -0.70 -9.83
N LEU A 66 2.12 -2.00 -9.94
CA LEU A 66 3.11 -2.99 -10.36
C LEU A 66 2.89 -3.33 -11.82
N THR A 67 3.85 -2.99 -12.66
CA THR A 67 3.83 -3.39 -14.07
C THR A 67 4.33 -4.82 -14.19
N HIS A 68 3.79 -5.57 -15.15
CA HIS A 68 4.21 -6.97 -15.39
C HIS A 68 4.02 -7.86 -14.16
N ALA A 69 2.90 -7.70 -13.45
CA ALA A 69 2.59 -8.50 -12.28
C ALA A 69 1.17 -9.06 -12.37
N ASP A 70 1.05 -10.39 -12.35
CA ASP A 70 -0.25 -11.04 -12.25
C ASP A 70 -0.72 -11.05 -10.80
N GLU A 71 -1.90 -11.63 -10.56
CA GLU A 71 -2.50 -11.66 -9.23
C GLU A 71 -1.59 -12.35 -8.20
N ALA A 72 -1.03 -13.50 -8.55
CA ALA A 72 -0.16 -14.25 -7.62
C ALA A 72 1.10 -13.46 -7.28
N GLN A 73 1.75 -12.86 -8.30
CA GLN A 73 2.94 -12.05 -8.10
C GLN A 73 2.63 -10.81 -7.28
N ALA A 74 1.47 -10.19 -7.52
CA ALA A 74 1.05 -9.00 -6.79
C ALA A 74 0.79 -9.30 -5.31
N HIS A 75 0.17 -10.43 -4.99
CA HIS A 75 -0.04 -10.84 -3.60
C HIS A 75 1.28 -11.09 -2.88
N ILE A 76 2.24 -11.74 -3.55
CA ILE A 76 3.58 -11.95 -2.98
C ILE A 76 4.24 -10.60 -2.70
N LYS A 77 4.17 -9.68 -3.65
CA LYS A 77 4.76 -8.34 -3.49
C LYS A 77 4.06 -7.54 -2.39
N ALA A 78 2.74 -7.63 -2.32
CA ALA A 78 1.96 -6.95 -1.28
C ALA A 78 2.37 -7.42 0.12
N ASP A 79 2.49 -8.71 0.33
CA ASP A 79 2.91 -9.27 1.61
C ASP A 79 4.35 -8.90 1.94
N PHE A 80 5.23 -8.91 0.94
CA PHE A 80 6.61 -8.47 1.09
C PHE A 80 6.70 -7.00 1.54
N LEU A 81 5.97 -6.12 0.86
CA LEU A 81 5.98 -4.69 1.18
C LEU A 81 5.35 -4.40 2.55
N ALA A 82 4.23 -5.05 2.86
CA ALA A 82 3.59 -4.90 4.17
C ALA A 82 4.53 -5.38 5.29
N GLY A 83 5.26 -6.47 5.05
CA GLY A 83 6.27 -6.98 5.99
C GLY A 83 7.42 -6.00 6.18
N LYS A 84 7.88 -5.38 5.12
CA LYS A 84 8.95 -4.37 5.20
C LYS A 84 8.51 -3.13 5.96
N ILE A 85 7.26 -2.70 5.79
CA ILE A 85 6.73 -1.56 6.52
C ILE A 85 6.77 -1.81 8.03
N CYS A 86 6.40 -3.01 8.48
CA CYS A 86 6.37 -3.31 9.92
C CYS A 86 7.69 -3.87 10.48
N GLU A 87 8.66 -4.19 9.64
CA GLU A 87 9.96 -4.72 10.06
C GLU A 87 10.74 -3.73 10.91
N MET A 88 10.71 -2.46 10.52
CA MET A 88 11.40 -1.38 11.23
C MET A 88 10.39 -0.37 11.73
N PRO A 89 10.50 0.08 12.97
CA PRO A 89 9.63 1.16 13.46
C PRO A 89 10.02 2.50 12.85
N ALA A 90 9.09 3.43 12.81
CA ALA A 90 9.38 4.82 12.46
C ALA A 90 10.08 5.47 13.65
N ARG A 91 11.09 6.29 13.36
CA ARG A 91 11.78 7.03 14.40
C ARG A 91 11.26 8.47 14.47
N PHE A 92 10.84 8.87 15.66
CA PHE A 92 10.42 10.25 15.90
C PHE A 92 11.06 10.71 17.22
N GLU A 93 11.98 11.66 17.12
CA GLU A 93 12.80 12.11 18.27
C GLU A 93 13.48 10.90 18.92
N ASP A 94 13.24 10.65 20.20
CA ASP A 94 13.82 9.51 20.92
C ASP A 94 12.90 8.31 20.96
N GLN A 95 11.77 8.35 20.23
CA GLN A 95 10.78 7.30 20.26
C GLN A 95 10.80 6.46 19.00
N LEU A 96 10.50 5.18 19.16
CA LEU A 96 10.31 4.24 18.06
C LEU A 96 8.81 3.90 17.98
N ILE A 97 8.21 4.20 16.85
CA ILE A 97 6.76 4.03 16.66
C ILE A 97 6.54 2.81 15.76
N PRO A 98 5.90 1.74 16.27
CA PRO A 98 5.54 0.60 15.42
C PRO A 98 4.63 1.05 14.29
N VAL A 99 4.88 0.55 13.08
CA VAL A 99 4.11 0.91 11.89
C VAL A 99 3.60 -0.35 11.23
N SER A 100 2.35 -0.33 10.80
CA SER A 100 1.78 -1.40 9.98
C SER A 100 0.78 -0.82 9.00
N ALA A 101 0.47 -1.58 7.96
CA ALA A 101 -0.51 -1.17 6.96
C ALA A 101 -1.30 -2.38 6.48
N ALA A 102 -2.58 -2.17 6.22
CA ALA A 102 -3.40 -3.13 5.51
C ALA A 102 -3.22 -2.90 4.01
N VAL A 103 -3.25 -3.98 3.22
CA VAL A 103 -3.07 -3.87 1.77
C VAL A 103 -4.13 -4.68 1.03
N GLY A 104 -4.71 -4.07 -0.01
CA GLY A 104 -5.58 -4.75 -0.97
C GLY A 104 -4.87 -4.87 -2.30
N VAL A 105 -5.20 -5.91 -3.05
CA VAL A 105 -4.59 -6.19 -4.35
C VAL A 105 -5.68 -6.25 -5.40
N TYR A 106 -5.46 -5.58 -6.53
CA TYR A 106 -6.35 -5.69 -7.67
C TYR A 106 -5.54 -5.78 -8.96
N THR A 107 -5.69 -6.90 -9.65
CA THR A 107 -5.04 -7.11 -10.95
C THR A 107 -6.04 -6.78 -12.05
N PHE A 108 -5.61 -5.99 -13.01
CA PHE A 108 -6.48 -5.50 -14.07
C PHE A 108 -5.83 -5.62 -15.44
N GLY A 109 -6.69 -5.62 -16.44
CA GLY A 109 -6.28 -5.63 -17.84
C GLY A 109 -6.70 -4.35 -18.53
N PRO A 110 -6.48 -4.27 -19.83
CA PRO A 110 -6.89 -3.14 -20.64
C PRO A 110 -8.41 -2.98 -20.62
N GLY A 111 -8.87 -1.75 -20.70
CA GLY A 111 -10.30 -1.44 -20.76
C GLY A 111 -10.95 -1.15 -19.44
N GLU A 112 -10.28 -1.39 -18.33
CA GLU A 112 -10.82 -1.01 -17.02
C GLU A 112 -10.50 0.46 -16.73
N SER A 113 -11.47 1.20 -16.16
CA SER A 113 -11.25 2.60 -15.83
C SER A 113 -10.40 2.73 -14.57
N PRO A 114 -9.58 3.78 -14.45
CA PRO A 114 -8.82 4.03 -13.22
C PRO A 114 -9.72 4.13 -11.99
N THR A 115 -10.90 4.73 -12.12
CA THR A 115 -11.85 4.84 -11.01
C THR A 115 -12.33 3.47 -10.54
N ASP A 116 -12.68 2.57 -11.46
CA ASP A 116 -13.13 1.22 -11.12
C ASP A 116 -12.00 0.43 -10.46
N VAL A 117 -10.78 0.55 -10.96
CA VAL A 117 -9.61 -0.13 -10.40
C VAL A 117 -9.37 0.33 -8.96
N LEU A 118 -9.40 1.65 -8.72
CA LEU A 118 -9.21 2.20 -7.38
C LEU A 118 -10.32 1.77 -6.43
N THR A 119 -11.56 1.76 -6.89
CA THR A 119 -12.71 1.34 -6.07
C THR A 119 -12.57 -0.11 -5.63
N ARG A 120 -12.19 -0.99 -6.55
CA ARG A 120 -12.05 -2.42 -6.25
C ARG A 120 -10.85 -2.70 -5.34
N ALA A 121 -9.75 -1.97 -5.54
CA ALA A 121 -8.57 -2.10 -4.68
C ALA A 121 -8.87 -1.63 -3.26
N ASP A 122 -9.59 -0.51 -3.13
CA ASP A 122 -10.01 0.03 -1.83
C ASP A 122 -10.91 -0.96 -1.10
N LYS A 123 -11.88 -1.57 -1.82
CA LYS A 123 -12.75 -2.58 -1.23
C LYS A 123 -11.96 -3.79 -0.74
N ALA A 124 -11.00 -4.28 -1.53
CA ALA A 124 -10.17 -5.41 -1.15
C ALA A 124 -9.34 -5.10 0.10
N MET A 125 -8.77 -3.91 0.18
CA MET A 125 -8.04 -3.45 1.35
C MET A 125 -8.94 -3.36 2.57
N TYR A 126 -10.13 -2.78 2.42
CA TYR A 126 -11.10 -2.62 3.50
C TYR A 126 -11.55 -3.98 4.04
N ASP A 127 -11.85 -4.94 3.15
CA ASP A 127 -12.25 -6.28 3.54
C ASP A 127 -11.13 -6.98 4.32
N ARG A 128 -9.89 -6.84 3.87
CA ARG A 128 -8.72 -7.40 4.55
C ARG A 128 -8.53 -6.76 5.93
N LYS A 129 -8.69 -5.45 6.04
CA LYS A 129 -8.57 -4.72 7.30
C LYS A 129 -9.63 -5.18 8.31
N ARG A 130 -10.87 -5.38 7.86
CA ARG A 130 -11.95 -5.91 8.71
C ARG A 130 -11.65 -7.32 9.19
N ALA A 131 -11.13 -8.17 8.32
CA ALA A 131 -10.75 -9.53 8.68
C ALA A 131 -9.64 -9.53 9.75
N MET A 132 -8.65 -8.65 9.62
CA MET A 132 -7.58 -8.50 10.61
C MET A 132 -8.14 -8.04 11.96
N LYS A 133 -9.06 -7.09 11.96
CA LYS A 133 -9.71 -6.61 13.18
C LYS A 133 -10.54 -7.71 13.86
N ALA A 134 -11.27 -8.49 13.07
CA ALA A 134 -12.09 -9.59 13.60
C ALA A 134 -11.24 -10.70 14.23
N ALA A 135 -9.99 -10.83 13.80
CA ALA A 135 -9.05 -11.83 14.33
C ALA A 135 -8.37 -11.41 15.64
N GLU A 136 -8.51 -10.15 16.04
CA GLU A 136 -7.94 -9.64 17.29
C GLU A 136 -8.73 -10.12 18.54
#